data_a6bb840ae0385167980000c56f919f8a
#
_entry.id   a6bb840ae0385167980000c56f919f8a
#
_cell.length_a   1.000
_cell.length_b   1.000
_cell.length_c   1.000
_cell.angle_alpha   90.00
_cell.angle_beta   90.00
_cell.angle_gamma   90.00
#
_symmetry.space_group_name_H-M   'P 1'
#
loop_
_entity.id
_entity.type
_entity.pdbx_description
1 polymer ?
#
loop_
_entity_poly.entity_id
_entity_poly.type
_entity_poly.pdbx_seq_one_letter_code
_entity_poly.pdbx_strand_id
1 'polypeptide(L)'
;MAKNNESRGLGKSFEDLLEDTGDAFTHTYAGGKREMFTYTEEEKNNAEEMPLHKIYPNPNQPRKNFDEQALRELADSIKKHGVIMPIVVNDDHTGRYMIIAGERRYRATKLAGLSTIPVVIRNYTEREIKEISLIENLQREDLNPIEAAAAMKQLMVDYKLTQDELAERIGKSRPAIANTLRLLSLTPDVMQMVAEGKLSAGHARTLVPLAAEDQITFASDALKSGMSVRELEKKVRAYNMSPELLEEKKKKKRALASIELKNLVERMRFAFRTKVSLIGNDQKGRIYIDYYSRDDLDRLSEILDIIDKQ
;
A
#
# COMPACT_ATOMS: atom_id res chain seq x y z
N MET A 1 49.26 -13.90 -7.19
CA MET A 1 48.35 -14.75 -6.40
C MET A 1 46.90 -14.38 -6.74
N ALA A 2 46.32 -15.20 -7.56
CA ALA A 2 44.95 -15.03 -8.02
C ALA A 2 43.94 -15.41 -6.91
N LYS A 3 42.92 -14.60 -6.70
CA LYS A 3 41.73 -15.03 -6.00
C LYS A 3 40.58 -15.01 -6.99
N ASN A 4 40.15 -16.20 -7.27
CA ASN A 4 38.94 -16.56 -8.03
C ASN A 4 37.74 -15.78 -7.57
N ASN A 5 37.06 -15.25 -8.55
CA ASN A 5 35.72 -14.70 -8.45
C ASN A 5 34.81 -15.60 -9.29
N GLU A 6 34.42 -16.73 -8.74
CA GLU A 6 33.38 -17.60 -9.31
C GLU A 6 32.26 -17.76 -8.28
N SER A 7 31.20 -16.99 -8.46
CA SER A 7 29.84 -17.43 -8.17
C SER A 7 28.83 -16.40 -8.71
N ARG A 8 28.74 -16.36 -10.03
CA ARG A 8 27.54 -15.84 -10.71
C ARG A 8 26.71 -17.04 -11.14
N GLY A 9 25.48 -17.09 -10.62
CA GLY A 9 24.44 -17.91 -11.22
C GLY A 9 24.03 -19.09 -10.36
N LEU A 10 23.22 -18.84 -9.37
CA LEU A 10 22.24 -19.83 -8.92
C LEU A 10 20.96 -19.09 -8.55
N GLY A 11 20.00 -19.32 -9.38
CA GLY A 11 18.58 -19.42 -9.19
C GLY A 11 17.94 -18.49 -8.16
N LYS A 12 16.95 -17.77 -8.63
CA LYS A 12 15.92 -17.21 -7.74
C LYS A 12 15.65 -18.26 -6.65
N SER A 13 15.69 -17.84 -5.40
CA SER A 13 15.40 -18.70 -4.26
C SER A 13 14.07 -19.41 -4.51
N PHE A 14 13.90 -20.59 -3.97
CA PHE A 14 12.63 -21.33 -4.03
C PHE A 14 11.46 -20.47 -3.47
N GLU A 15 11.77 -19.57 -2.54
CA GLU A 15 10.86 -18.56 -2.01
C GLU A 15 10.49 -17.50 -3.07
N ASP A 16 11.45 -17.00 -3.87
CA ASP A 16 11.18 -16.08 -4.97
C ASP A 16 10.30 -16.69 -6.07
N LEU A 17 10.39 -18.00 -6.27
CA LEU A 17 9.52 -18.73 -7.21
C LEU A 17 8.09 -18.88 -6.67
N LEU A 18 7.92 -18.96 -5.36
CA LEU A 18 6.60 -18.96 -4.71
C LEU A 18 5.96 -17.58 -4.73
N GLU A 19 6.73 -16.49 -4.58
CA GLU A 19 6.24 -15.11 -4.68
C GLU A 19 5.83 -14.75 -6.13
N ASP A 20 6.56 -15.22 -7.13
CA ASP A 20 6.28 -14.93 -8.56
C ASP A 20 5.06 -15.70 -9.11
N THR A 21 4.51 -16.68 -8.36
CA THR A 21 3.30 -17.41 -8.77
C THR A 21 2.01 -16.60 -8.60
N GLY A 22 2.06 -15.42 -7.99
CA GLY A 22 0.91 -14.50 -7.86
C GLY A 22 -0.30 -15.09 -7.12
N ASP A 23 -0.08 -16.16 -6.39
CA ASP A 23 -1.06 -16.73 -5.48
C ASP A 23 -0.91 -16.01 -4.14
N ALA A 24 -1.77 -15.01 -3.88
CA ALA A 24 -1.84 -14.19 -2.67
C ALA A 24 -2.08 -14.98 -1.37
N PHE A 25 -1.83 -16.28 -1.39
CA PHE A 25 -2.14 -17.22 -0.32
C PHE A 25 -0.97 -17.55 0.61
N THR A 26 0.20 -16.90 0.45
CA THR A 26 1.41 -17.23 1.22
C THR A 26 1.80 -16.21 2.28
N HIS A 27 1.02 -15.17 2.55
CA HIS A 27 1.34 -14.27 3.66
C HIS A 27 0.79 -14.77 4.98
N THR A 28 1.67 -15.39 5.75
CA THR A 28 1.48 -15.71 7.17
C THR A 28 1.45 -14.41 7.97
N TYR A 29 0.27 -13.91 8.32
CA TYR A 29 0.15 -12.88 9.36
C TYR A 29 0.08 -13.55 10.73
N ALA A 30 1.06 -13.24 11.59
CA ALA A 30 1.10 -13.65 12.97
C ALA A 30 -0.05 -13.01 13.76
N GLY A 31 -1.14 -13.75 13.94
CA GLY A 31 -2.31 -13.27 14.69
C GLY A 31 -3.50 -14.22 14.59
N GLY A 32 -3.39 -15.41 15.11
CA GLY A 32 -4.35 -16.35 15.67
C GLY A 32 -5.84 -16.34 15.29
N LYS A 33 -6.25 -16.00 14.04
CA LYS A 33 -7.63 -16.17 13.57
C LYS A 33 -7.64 -16.80 12.19
N ARG A 34 -8.60 -17.70 11.95
CA ARG A 34 -8.75 -18.52 10.73
C ARG A 34 -8.70 -17.64 9.48
N GLU A 35 -7.59 -17.68 8.79
CA GLU A 35 -7.48 -17.15 7.44
C GLU A 35 -8.31 -18.05 6.51
N MET A 36 -9.28 -17.47 5.83
CA MET A 36 -10.27 -18.18 5.00
C MET A 36 -9.60 -18.96 3.84
N PHE A 37 -8.31 -18.75 3.62
CA PHE A 37 -7.54 -19.22 2.46
C PHE A 37 -6.21 -19.89 2.77
N THR A 38 -5.79 -19.99 4.05
CA THR A 38 -4.59 -20.71 4.43
C THR A 38 -4.90 -22.18 4.72
N TYR A 39 -3.99 -23.03 4.28
CA TYR A 39 -4.00 -24.42 4.68
C TYR A 39 -3.35 -24.53 6.05
N THR A 40 -3.95 -25.30 6.94
CA THR A 40 -3.20 -25.79 8.08
C THR A 40 -2.19 -26.84 7.59
N GLU A 41 -1.08 -27.03 8.32
CA GLU A 41 -0.14 -28.11 7.96
C GLU A 41 -0.82 -29.48 7.92
N GLU A 42 -1.86 -29.70 8.71
CA GLU A 42 -2.69 -30.90 8.69
C GLU A 42 -3.47 -31.03 7.38
N GLU A 43 -4.00 -29.95 6.85
CA GLU A 43 -4.74 -29.96 5.57
C GLU A 43 -3.84 -30.15 4.36
N LYS A 44 -2.61 -29.64 4.41
CA LYS A 44 -1.60 -29.96 3.36
C LYS A 44 -1.26 -31.43 3.35
N ASN A 45 -1.11 -32.03 4.53
CA ASN A 45 -0.75 -33.43 4.69
C ASN A 45 -1.91 -34.38 4.38
N ASN A 46 -3.16 -33.89 4.48
CA ASN A 46 -4.38 -34.65 4.20
C ASN A 46 -4.97 -34.33 2.81
N ALA A 47 -4.21 -33.70 1.92
CA ALA A 47 -4.67 -33.42 0.57
C ALA A 47 -4.93 -34.73 -0.20
N GLU A 48 -6.10 -34.83 -0.83
CA GLU A 48 -6.50 -36.00 -1.62
C GLU A 48 -6.13 -35.82 -3.09
N GLU A 49 -5.62 -36.89 -3.73
CA GLU A 49 -5.39 -36.91 -5.16
C GLU A 49 -6.70 -37.03 -5.92
N MET A 50 -7.07 -36.01 -6.69
CA MET A 50 -8.32 -35.95 -7.42
C MET A 50 -8.10 -35.94 -8.93
N PRO A 51 -8.87 -36.78 -9.71
CA PRO A 51 -8.80 -36.74 -11.16
C PRO A 51 -9.26 -35.39 -11.74
N LEU A 52 -8.48 -34.85 -12.69
CA LEU A 52 -8.76 -33.54 -13.31
C LEU A 52 -10.14 -33.47 -14.00
N HIS A 53 -10.67 -34.58 -14.49
CA HIS A 53 -11.97 -34.61 -15.16
C HIS A 53 -13.16 -34.36 -14.21
N LYS A 54 -12.97 -34.54 -12.90
CA LYS A 54 -13.96 -34.23 -11.88
C LYS A 54 -13.94 -32.75 -11.47
N ILE A 55 -12.90 -32.02 -11.82
CA ILE A 55 -12.65 -30.63 -11.40
C ILE A 55 -13.02 -29.68 -12.54
N TYR A 56 -13.71 -28.60 -12.22
CA TYR A 56 -14.06 -27.58 -13.20
C TYR A 56 -13.78 -26.17 -12.67
N PRO A 57 -13.45 -25.21 -13.57
CA PRO A 57 -13.20 -23.82 -13.20
C PRO A 57 -14.46 -23.13 -12.66
N ASN A 58 -14.29 -22.18 -11.74
CA ASN A 58 -15.37 -21.33 -11.30
C ASN A 58 -15.78 -20.37 -12.44
N PRO A 59 -17.03 -20.39 -12.95
CA PRO A 59 -17.49 -19.51 -14.01
C PRO A 59 -17.43 -18.02 -13.65
N ASN A 60 -17.44 -17.70 -12.37
CA ASN A 60 -17.38 -16.32 -11.85
C ASN A 60 -15.95 -15.84 -11.57
N GLN A 61 -14.91 -16.60 -11.98
CA GLN A 61 -13.52 -16.20 -11.81
C GLN A 61 -13.21 -14.89 -12.57
N PRO A 62 -12.69 -13.86 -11.88
CA PRO A 62 -12.42 -12.55 -12.50
C PRO A 62 -11.20 -12.60 -13.44
N ARG A 63 -10.26 -13.52 -13.22
CA ARG A 63 -9.03 -13.63 -14.04
C ARG A 63 -9.28 -14.47 -15.28
N LYS A 64 -9.47 -13.81 -16.43
CA LYS A 64 -9.67 -14.47 -17.74
C LYS A 64 -8.37 -14.58 -18.55
N ASN A 65 -7.45 -13.66 -18.37
CA ASN A 65 -6.17 -13.62 -19.09
C ASN A 65 -5.05 -14.19 -18.22
N PHE A 66 -4.40 -15.22 -18.71
CA PHE A 66 -3.24 -15.84 -18.09
C PHE A 66 -2.06 -15.66 -19.04
N ASP A 67 -0.92 -15.27 -18.50
CA ASP A 67 0.33 -15.24 -19.25
C ASP A 67 0.70 -16.69 -19.61
N GLU A 68 0.71 -16.97 -20.91
CA GLU A 68 1.00 -18.33 -21.42
C GLU A 68 2.42 -18.77 -21.11
N GLN A 69 3.38 -17.83 -21.11
CA GLN A 69 4.77 -18.18 -20.84
C GLN A 69 4.94 -18.58 -19.38
N ALA A 70 4.44 -17.77 -18.45
CA ALA A 70 4.46 -18.08 -17.03
C ALA A 70 3.67 -19.36 -16.69
N LEU A 71 2.62 -19.67 -17.47
CA LEU A 71 1.87 -20.91 -17.29
C LEU A 71 2.66 -22.15 -17.77
N ARG A 72 3.42 -22.05 -18.86
CA ARG A 72 4.30 -23.12 -19.36
C ARG A 72 5.45 -23.40 -18.39
N GLU A 73 6.09 -22.35 -17.86
CA GLU A 73 7.15 -22.47 -16.85
C GLU A 73 6.65 -23.22 -15.60
N LEU A 74 5.44 -22.87 -15.14
CA LEU A 74 4.80 -23.57 -14.04
C LEU A 74 4.48 -25.04 -14.40
N ALA A 75 4.02 -25.31 -15.62
CA ALA A 75 3.75 -26.69 -16.09
C ALA A 75 5.02 -27.54 -16.13
N ASP A 76 6.15 -26.97 -16.56
CA ASP A 76 7.44 -27.65 -16.58
C ASP A 76 7.94 -27.94 -15.15
N SER A 77 7.73 -27.02 -14.22
CA SER A 77 8.02 -27.25 -12.82
C SER A 77 7.16 -28.37 -12.22
N ILE A 78 5.84 -28.33 -12.47
CA ILE A 78 4.89 -29.35 -12.01
C ILE A 78 5.24 -30.73 -12.61
N LYS A 79 5.68 -30.78 -13.85
CA LYS A 79 6.10 -32.04 -14.49
C LYS A 79 7.31 -32.66 -13.80
N LYS A 80 8.23 -31.84 -13.25
CA LYS A 80 9.46 -32.33 -12.59
C LYS A 80 9.24 -32.67 -11.11
N HIS A 81 8.44 -31.89 -10.42
CA HIS A 81 8.35 -31.92 -8.95
C HIS A 81 6.95 -32.27 -8.42
N GLY A 82 5.96 -32.43 -9.32
CA GLY A 82 4.56 -32.53 -8.91
C GLY A 82 3.97 -31.23 -8.46
N VAL A 83 2.72 -31.26 -8.01
CA VAL A 83 2.03 -30.12 -7.41
C VAL A 83 2.30 -30.12 -5.91
N ILE A 84 3.16 -29.23 -5.44
CA ILE A 84 3.59 -29.14 -4.03
C ILE A 84 2.49 -28.58 -3.13
N MET A 85 1.73 -27.59 -3.63
CA MET A 85 0.61 -26.99 -2.91
C MET A 85 -0.72 -27.45 -3.51
N PRO A 86 -1.62 -28.06 -2.73
CA PRO A 86 -2.91 -28.52 -3.24
C PRO A 86 -3.76 -27.33 -3.72
N ILE A 87 -4.73 -27.57 -4.59
CA ILE A 87 -5.76 -26.60 -4.93
C ILE A 87 -6.95 -26.73 -3.97
N VAL A 88 -7.71 -25.63 -3.77
CA VAL A 88 -8.95 -25.68 -2.99
C VAL A 88 -10.12 -25.86 -3.92
N VAL A 89 -10.95 -26.85 -3.63
CA VAL A 89 -12.16 -27.12 -4.39
C VAL A 89 -13.37 -27.18 -3.49
N ASN A 90 -14.52 -26.82 -4.04
CA ASN A 90 -15.82 -26.96 -3.39
C ASN A 90 -16.58 -28.15 -3.97
N ASP A 91 -17.12 -28.99 -3.10
CA ASP A 91 -18.01 -30.08 -3.52
C ASP A 91 -19.37 -29.49 -3.95
N ASP A 92 -19.79 -29.74 -5.19
CA ASP A 92 -21.11 -29.33 -5.68
C ASP A 92 -22.21 -30.39 -5.43
N HIS A 93 -21.87 -31.44 -4.68
CA HIS A 93 -22.75 -32.57 -4.35
C HIS A 93 -23.26 -33.39 -5.57
N THR A 94 -22.70 -33.15 -6.75
CA THR A 94 -23.00 -33.92 -7.98
C THR A 94 -21.88 -34.90 -8.36
N GLY A 95 -20.84 -34.97 -7.51
CA GLY A 95 -19.60 -35.73 -7.78
C GLY A 95 -18.60 -34.93 -8.62
N ARG A 96 -18.82 -33.63 -8.80
CA ARG A 96 -17.89 -32.68 -9.43
C ARG A 96 -17.46 -31.64 -8.41
N TYR A 97 -16.32 -31.04 -8.67
CA TYR A 97 -15.66 -30.12 -7.74
C TYR A 97 -15.29 -28.82 -8.45
N MET A 98 -15.78 -27.72 -7.92
CA MET A 98 -15.51 -26.38 -8.45
C MET A 98 -14.24 -25.81 -7.83
N ILE A 99 -13.34 -25.29 -8.65
CA ILE A 99 -12.12 -24.63 -8.17
C ILE A 99 -12.50 -23.33 -7.43
N ILE A 100 -12.06 -23.22 -6.17
CA ILE A 100 -12.15 -22.01 -5.38
C ILE A 100 -10.83 -21.24 -5.47
N ALA A 101 -9.68 -21.93 -5.33
CA ALA A 101 -8.35 -21.32 -5.43
C ALA A 101 -7.37 -22.28 -6.10
N GLY A 102 -6.41 -21.71 -6.86
CA GLY A 102 -5.36 -22.48 -7.54
C GLY A 102 -5.65 -22.76 -9.02
N GLU A 103 -6.43 -21.94 -9.72
CA GLU A 103 -6.74 -22.08 -11.16
C GLU A 103 -5.47 -22.20 -12.03
N ARG A 104 -4.41 -21.43 -11.73
CA ARG A 104 -3.12 -21.53 -12.45
C ARG A 104 -2.50 -22.91 -12.31
N ARG A 105 -2.50 -23.45 -11.09
CA ARG A 105 -1.97 -24.81 -10.81
C ARG A 105 -2.77 -25.86 -11.55
N TYR A 106 -4.09 -25.78 -11.53
CA TYR A 106 -4.95 -26.69 -12.28
C TYR A 106 -4.65 -26.67 -13.80
N ARG A 107 -4.56 -25.47 -14.39
CA ARG A 107 -4.23 -25.31 -15.83
C ARG A 107 -2.83 -25.81 -16.16
N ALA A 108 -1.85 -25.49 -15.32
CA ALA A 108 -0.48 -25.93 -15.49
C ALA A 108 -0.37 -27.47 -15.35
N THR A 109 -1.09 -28.09 -14.41
CA THR A 109 -1.18 -29.53 -14.25
C THR A 109 -1.75 -30.21 -15.51
N LYS A 110 -2.78 -29.62 -16.10
CA LYS A 110 -3.36 -30.09 -17.38
C LYS A 110 -2.37 -29.95 -18.53
N LEU A 111 -1.63 -28.85 -18.61
CA LEU A 111 -0.56 -28.65 -19.60
C LEU A 111 0.62 -29.60 -19.40
N ALA A 112 0.95 -29.94 -18.15
CA ALA A 112 1.99 -30.91 -17.80
C ALA A 112 1.60 -32.35 -18.18
N GLY A 113 0.33 -32.61 -18.54
CA GLY A 113 -0.16 -33.94 -18.94
C GLY A 113 -0.43 -34.89 -17.77
N LEU A 114 -0.53 -34.36 -16.54
CA LEU A 114 -0.90 -35.18 -15.38
C LEU A 114 -2.42 -35.44 -15.37
N SER A 115 -2.83 -36.57 -14.79
CA SER A 115 -4.24 -36.98 -14.71
C SER A 115 -4.91 -36.63 -13.40
N THR A 116 -4.13 -36.38 -12.36
CA THR A 116 -4.58 -36.05 -11.01
C THR A 116 -3.90 -34.77 -10.47
N ILE A 117 -4.46 -34.19 -9.45
CA ILE A 117 -3.94 -33.05 -8.72
C ILE A 117 -4.33 -33.15 -7.25
N PRO A 118 -3.43 -32.82 -6.30
CA PRO A 118 -3.78 -32.76 -4.88
C PRO A 118 -4.77 -31.64 -4.61
N VAL A 119 -5.84 -31.95 -3.87
CA VAL A 119 -6.92 -31.03 -3.54
C VAL A 119 -7.23 -31.01 -2.04
N VAL A 120 -7.68 -29.86 -1.55
CA VAL A 120 -8.36 -29.72 -0.29
C VAL A 120 -9.84 -29.44 -0.58
N ILE A 121 -10.72 -30.32 -0.11
CA ILE A 121 -12.15 -30.19 -0.32
C ILE A 121 -12.72 -29.31 0.80
N ARG A 122 -13.52 -28.32 0.39
CA ARG A 122 -14.27 -27.44 1.29
C ARG A 122 -15.75 -27.45 0.90
N ASN A 123 -16.59 -27.21 1.87
CA ASN A 123 -18.03 -27.10 1.66
C ASN A 123 -18.44 -25.65 1.91
N TYR A 124 -18.33 -24.81 0.87
CA TYR A 124 -18.77 -23.43 0.91
C TYR A 124 -20.16 -23.31 0.30
N THR A 125 -20.98 -22.47 0.89
CA THR A 125 -22.24 -22.04 0.28
C THR A 125 -21.98 -21.14 -0.92
N GLU A 126 -22.92 -21.00 -1.85
CA GLU A 126 -22.81 -20.08 -2.98
C GLU A 126 -22.50 -18.64 -2.55
N ARG A 127 -23.02 -18.23 -1.39
CA ARG A 127 -22.78 -16.91 -0.80
C ARG A 127 -21.32 -16.73 -0.39
N GLU A 128 -20.75 -17.72 0.29
CA GLU A 128 -19.34 -17.72 0.69
C GLU A 128 -18.41 -17.75 -0.52
N ILE A 129 -18.74 -18.53 -1.55
CA ILE A 129 -17.95 -18.58 -2.79
C ILE A 129 -17.92 -17.21 -3.48
N LYS A 130 -19.04 -16.50 -3.54
CA LYS A 130 -19.09 -15.14 -4.08
C LYS A 130 -18.28 -14.16 -3.24
N GLU A 131 -18.37 -14.26 -1.92
CA GLU A 131 -17.59 -13.45 -0.99
C GLU A 131 -16.07 -13.64 -1.20
N ILE A 132 -15.65 -14.90 -1.25
CA ILE A 132 -14.27 -15.31 -1.50
C ILE A 132 -13.75 -14.71 -2.80
N SER A 133 -14.50 -14.87 -3.88
CA SER A 133 -14.13 -14.33 -5.19
C SER A 133 -14.00 -12.80 -5.21
N LEU A 134 -14.85 -12.09 -4.46
CA LEU A 134 -14.76 -10.64 -4.33
C LEU A 134 -13.55 -10.20 -3.51
N ILE A 135 -13.23 -10.93 -2.43
CA ILE A 135 -12.05 -10.65 -1.60
C ILE A 135 -10.77 -10.92 -2.39
N GLU A 136 -10.69 -12.04 -3.11
CA GLU A 136 -9.55 -12.34 -4.00
C GLU A 136 -9.35 -11.23 -5.02
N ASN A 137 -10.41 -10.81 -5.70
CA ASN A 137 -10.34 -9.73 -6.68
C ASN A 137 -9.88 -8.40 -6.04
N LEU A 138 -10.28 -8.13 -4.78
CA LEU A 138 -9.87 -6.93 -4.05
C LEU A 138 -8.40 -6.94 -3.62
N GLN A 139 -7.77 -8.11 -3.51
CA GLN A 139 -6.36 -8.26 -3.16
C GLN A 139 -5.41 -8.15 -4.37
N ARG A 140 -5.95 -7.99 -5.58
CA ARG A 140 -5.13 -7.81 -6.79
C ARG A 140 -4.33 -6.51 -6.72
N GLU A 141 -3.07 -6.58 -7.12
CA GLU A 141 -2.15 -5.42 -7.11
C GLU A 141 -2.47 -4.38 -8.20
N ASP A 142 -3.19 -4.79 -9.26
CA ASP A 142 -3.52 -3.97 -10.43
C ASP A 142 -4.82 -3.15 -10.29
N LEU A 143 -5.55 -3.27 -9.16
CA LEU A 143 -6.76 -2.49 -8.92
C LEU A 143 -6.45 -1.01 -8.68
N ASN A 144 -7.14 -0.14 -9.41
CA ASN A 144 -7.06 1.28 -9.09
C ASN A 144 -7.77 1.61 -7.76
N PRO A 145 -7.40 2.73 -7.09
CA PRO A 145 -7.94 3.07 -5.76
C PRO A 145 -9.48 3.24 -5.73
N ILE A 146 -10.10 3.64 -6.83
CA ILE A 146 -11.55 3.84 -6.95
C ILE A 146 -12.27 2.49 -7.09
N GLU A 147 -11.73 1.59 -7.91
CA GLU A 147 -12.25 0.21 -8.03
C GLU A 147 -12.17 -0.53 -6.70
N ALA A 148 -11.03 -0.42 -6.01
CA ALA A 148 -10.88 -1.00 -4.68
C ALA A 148 -11.90 -0.44 -3.69
N ALA A 149 -12.16 0.88 -3.71
CA ALA A 149 -13.17 1.51 -2.87
C ALA A 149 -14.59 1.00 -3.19
N ALA A 150 -14.93 0.89 -4.47
CA ALA A 150 -16.24 0.38 -4.92
C ALA A 150 -16.45 -1.08 -4.52
N ALA A 151 -15.45 -1.94 -4.70
CA ALA A 151 -15.50 -3.34 -4.29
C ALA A 151 -15.66 -3.49 -2.77
N MET A 152 -14.91 -2.69 -1.98
CA MET A 152 -15.06 -2.65 -0.51
C MET A 152 -16.48 -2.25 -0.10
N LYS A 153 -17.03 -1.21 -0.74
CA LYS A 153 -18.40 -0.74 -0.47
C LYS A 153 -19.43 -1.80 -0.80
N GLN A 154 -19.27 -2.49 -1.92
CA GLN A 154 -20.14 -3.57 -2.33
C GLN A 154 -20.11 -4.73 -1.34
N LEU A 155 -18.93 -5.20 -0.91
CA LEU A 155 -18.79 -6.22 0.12
C LEU A 155 -19.51 -5.84 1.41
N MET A 156 -19.37 -4.59 1.87
CA MET A 156 -20.05 -4.11 3.07
C MET A 156 -21.56 -4.17 2.93
N VAL A 157 -22.10 -3.82 1.76
CA VAL A 157 -23.57 -3.82 1.51
C VAL A 157 -24.10 -5.24 1.39
N ASP A 158 -23.50 -6.07 0.54
CA ASP A 158 -23.98 -7.42 0.21
C ASP A 158 -23.93 -8.37 1.41
N TYR A 159 -22.87 -8.20 2.24
CA TYR A 159 -22.62 -9.06 3.41
C TYR A 159 -22.95 -8.39 4.75
N LYS A 160 -23.46 -7.14 4.73
CA LYS A 160 -23.81 -6.33 5.91
C LYS A 160 -22.63 -6.20 6.90
N LEU A 161 -21.43 -6.01 6.36
CA LEU A 161 -20.21 -5.90 7.15
C LEU A 161 -20.00 -4.48 7.67
N THR A 162 -19.50 -4.39 8.88
CA THR A 162 -18.89 -3.18 9.41
C THR A 162 -17.49 -2.95 8.81
N GLN A 163 -16.94 -1.74 8.95
CA GLN A 163 -15.57 -1.48 8.51
C GLN A 163 -14.52 -2.29 9.27
N ASP A 164 -14.79 -2.63 10.52
CA ASP A 164 -13.91 -3.45 11.36
C ASP A 164 -13.89 -4.90 10.87
N GLU A 165 -15.06 -5.49 10.62
CA GLU A 165 -15.19 -6.85 10.08
C GLU A 165 -14.57 -6.95 8.67
N LEU A 166 -14.79 -5.94 7.81
CA LEU A 166 -14.18 -5.94 6.49
C LEU A 166 -12.65 -5.84 6.60
N ALA A 167 -12.14 -4.99 7.51
CA ALA A 167 -10.70 -4.83 7.75
C ALA A 167 -10.04 -6.16 8.17
N GLU A 168 -10.69 -6.89 9.09
CA GLU A 168 -10.24 -8.21 9.53
C GLU A 168 -10.22 -9.22 8.37
N ARG A 169 -11.28 -9.25 7.53
CA ARG A 169 -11.43 -10.23 6.43
C ARG A 169 -10.41 -10.03 5.31
N ILE A 170 -10.04 -8.79 5.01
CA ILE A 170 -9.08 -8.49 3.92
C ILE A 170 -7.65 -8.21 4.41
N GLY A 171 -7.39 -8.37 5.72
CA GLY A 171 -6.06 -8.20 6.30
C GLY A 171 -5.55 -6.75 6.29
N LYS A 172 -6.46 -5.74 6.31
CA LYS A 172 -6.09 -4.32 6.31
C LYS A 172 -6.52 -3.65 7.62
N SER A 173 -5.89 -2.54 7.96
CA SER A 173 -6.32 -1.77 9.13
C SER A 173 -7.64 -1.03 8.85
N ARG A 174 -8.51 -0.91 9.87
CA ARG A 174 -9.76 -0.12 9.79
C ARG A 174 -9.54 1.30 9.23
N PRO A 175 -8.49 2.07 9.65
CA PRO A 175 -8.22 3.38 9.07
C PRO A 175 -7.91 3.33 7.56
N ALA A 176 -7.26 2.26 7.08
CA ALA A 176 -7.02 2.07 5.64
C ALA A 176 -8.34 1.88 4.88
N ILE A 177 -9.25 1.04 5.40
CA ILE A 177 -10.59 0.83 4.82
C ILE A 177 -11.37 2.14 4.79
N ALA A 178 -11.46 2.86 5.92
CA ALA A 178 -12.17 4.13 6.01
C ALA A 178 -11.61 5.17 5.00
N ASN A 179 -10.29 5.26 4.89
CA ASN A 179 -9.64 6.16 3.94
C ASN A 179 -9.91 5.79 2.47
N THR A 180 -9.96 4.51 2.15
CA THR A 180 -10.29 4.04 0.80
C THR A 180 -11.76 4.32 0.48
N LEU A 181 -12.68 3.99 1.37
CA LEU A 181 -14.12 4.23 1.18
C LEU A 181 -14.45 5.72 1.01
N ARG A 182 -13.73 6.61 1.69
CA ARG A 182 -13.91 8.07 1.54
C ARG A 182 -13.62 8.57 0.14
N LEU A 183 -12.85 7.86 -0.68
CA LEU A 183 -12.61 8.24 -2.08
C LEU A 183 -13.90 8.25 -2.91
N LEU A 184 -14.91 7.46 -2.52
CA LEU A 184 -16.22 7.45 -3.19
C LEU A 184 -17.07 8.69 -2.94
N SER A 185 -16.65 9.60 -2.05
CA SER A 185 -17.29 10.89 -1.84
C SER A 185 -16.70 12.03 -2.69
N LEU A 186 -15.74 11.72 -3.54
CA LEU A 186 -15.19 12.66 -4.50
C LEU A 186 -16.15 12.87 -5.68
N THR A 187 -15.99 14.00 -6.39
CA THR A 187 -16.71 14.22 -7.63
C THR A 187 -16.29 13.22 -8.72
N PRO A 188 -17.19 12.88 -9.68
CA PRO A 188 -16.86 11.93 -10.74
C PRO A 188 -15.60 12.30 -11.52
N ASP A 189 -15.38 13.59 -11.80
CA ASP A 189 -14.18 14.06 -12.51
C ASP A 189 -12.90 13.79 -11.74
N VAL A 190 -12.91 14.04 -10.43
CA VAL A 190 -11.74 13.77 -9.57
C VAL A 190 -11.54 12.26 -9.39
N MET A 191 -12.61 11.48 -9.26
CA MET A 191 -12.52 10.01 -9.24
C MET A 191 -11.88 9.47 -10.52
N GLN A 192 -12.24 10.02 -11.68
CA GLN A 192 -11.64 9.64 -12.95
C GLN A 192 -10.15 9.97 -13.00
N MET A 193 -9.72 11.16 -12.52
CA MET A 193 -8.29 11.52 -12.45
C MET A 193 -7.50 10.54 -11.57
N VAL A 194 -8.10 10.03 -10.49
CA VAL A 194 -7.48 9.03 -9.61
C VAL A 194 -7.44 7.66 -10.29
N ALA A 195 -8.51 7.25 -10.95
CA ALA A 195 -8.59 5.98 -11.66
C ALA A 195 -7.57 5.89 -12.81
N GLU A 196 -7.32 7.01 -13.49
CA GLU A 196 -6.32 7.15 -14.56
C GLU A 196 -4.87 7.30 -14.01
N GLY A 197 -4.67 7.29 -12.69
CA GLY A 197 -3.35 7.45 -12.07
C GLY A 197 -2.77 8.87 -12.15
N LYS A 198 -3.52 9.87 -12.67
CA LYS A 198 -3.10 11.28 -12.71
C LYS A 198 -2.94 11.86 -11.30
N LEU A 199 -3.83 11.48 -10.38
CA LEU A 199 -3.76 11.83 -8.98
C LEU A 199 -3.57 10.58 -8.11
N SER A 200 -2.66 10.64 -7.13
CA SER A 200 -2.50 9.55 -6.17
C SER A 200 -3.66 9.50 -5.17
N ALA A 201 -3.87 8.34 -4.54
CA ALA A 201 -4.84 8.19 -3.44
C ALA A 201 -4.59 9.18 -2.28
N GLY A 202 -3.34 9.63 -2.08
CA GLY A 202 -2.97 10.65 -1.10
C GLY A 202 -3.54 12.02 -1.46
N HIS A 203 -3.37 12.46 -2.72
CA HIS A 203 -3.98 13.70 -3.21
C HIS A 203 -5.51 13.63 -3.09
N ALA A 204 -6.10 12.54 -3.55
CA ALA A 204 -7.55 12.31 -3.50
C ALA A 204 -8.12 12.47 -2.07
N ARG A 205 -7.49 11.82 -1.08
CA ARG A 205 -7.90 11.94 0.34
C ARG A 205 -7.88 13.37 0.87
N THR A 206 -6.93 14.17 0.41
CA THR A 206 -6.80 15.57 0.81
C THR A 206 -7.97 16.41 0.28
N LEU A 207 -8.54 16.04 -0.86
CA LEU A 207 -9.65 16.75 -1.51
C LEU A 207 -11.03 16.41 -0.92
N VAL A 208 -11.18 15.23 -0.29
CA VAL A 208 -12.47 14.76 0.27
C VAL A 208 -13.20 15.80 1.14
N PRO A 209 -12.53 16.59 2.02
CA PRO A 209 -13.24 17.55 2.88
C PRO A 209 -13.67 18.84 2.16
N LEU A 210 -13.40 19.00 0.87
CA LEU A 210 -13.77 20.18 0.08
C LEU A 210 -15.17 20.04 -0.52
N ALA A 211 -15.81 21.17 -0.81
CA ALA A 211 -17.03 21.22 -1.62
C ALA A 211 -16.74 20.74 -3.07
N ALA A 212 -17.76 20.24 -3.75
CA ALA A 212 -17.61 19.60 -5.07
C ALA A 212 -16.88 20.49 -6.11
N GLU A 213 -17.21 21.77 -6.16
CA GLU A 213 -16.59 22.74 -7.07
C GLU A 213 -15.10 22.98 -6.75
N ASP A 214 -14.79 23.03 -5.46
CA ASP A 214 -13.42 23.21 -4.98
C ASP A 214 -12.57 21.97 -5.22
N GLN A 215 -13.14 20.78 -5.10
CA GLN A 215 -12.42 19.52 -5.38
C GLN A 215 -11.83 19.56 -6.80
N ILE A 216 -12.60 19.94 -7.80
CA ILE A 216 -12.16 20.00 -9.20
C ILE A 216 -11.08 21.07 -9.38
N THR A 217 -11.28 22.24 -8.77
CA THR A 217 -10.32 23.35 -8.87
C THR A 217 -8.98 22.97 -8.26
N PHE A 218 -8.97 22.46 -7.03
CA PHE A 218 -7.76 22.05 -6.33
C PHE A 218 -7.07 20.83 -6.97
N ALA A 219 -7.85 19.88 -7.53
CA ALA A 219 -7.32 18.76 -8.29
C ALA A 219 -6.58 19.25 -9.56
N SER A 220 -7.20 20.14 -10.32
CA SER A 220 -6.61 20.72 -11.53
C SER A 220 -5.34 21.53 -11.23
N ASP A 221 -5.35 22.31 -10.16
CA ASP A 221 -4.19 23.08 -9.71
C ASP A 221 -3.04 22.16 -9.29
N ALA A 222 -3.35 21.07 -8.56
CA ALA A 222 -2.35 20.11 -8.15
C ALA A 222 -1.67 19.43 -9.34
N LEU A 223 -2.44 19.09 -10.38
CA LEU A 223 -1.92 18.51 -11.61
C LEU A 223 -1.06 19.49 -12.40
N LYS A 224 -1.55 20.71 -12.61
CA LYS A 224 -0.82 21.75 -13.38
C LYS A 224 0.51 22.14 -12.73
N SER A 225 0.55 22.19 -11.41
CA SER A 225 1.72 22.64 -10.65
C SER A 225 2.62 21.50 -10.16
N GLY A 226 2.26 20.24 -10.42
CA GLY A 226 3.01 19.07 -9.95
C GLY A 226 3.14 19.02 -8.42
N MET A 227 2.10 19.44 -7.68
CA MET A 227 2.15 19.53 -6.22
C MET A 227 2.33 18.16 -5.58
N SER A 228 3.15 18.09 -4.54
CA SER A 228 3.18 16.94 -3.64
C SER A 228 1.93 16.90 -2.76
N VAL A 229 1.61 15.72 -2.22
CA VAL A 229 0.48 15.55 -1.26
C VAL A 229 0.58 16.53 -0.10
N ARG A 230 1.79 16.74 0.45
CA ARG A 230 2.02 17.67 1.59
C ARG A 230 1.76 19.14 1.22
N GLU A 231 2.06 19.54 0.01
CA GLU A 231 1.78 20.90 -0.48
C GLU A 231 0.28 21.11 -0.66
N LEU A 232 -0.41 20.13 -1.25
CA LEU A 232 -1.85 20.16 -1.40
C LEU A 232 -2.54 20.17 -0.02
N GLU A 233 -2.10 19.36 0.94
CA GLU A 233 -2.62 19.38 2.32
C GLU A 233 -2.48 20.75 2.97
N LYS A 234 -1.33 21.41 2.81
CA LYS A 234 -1.12 22.77 3.34
C LYS A 234 -2.07 23.77 2.68
N LYS A 235 -2.27 23.68 1.36
CA LYS A 235 -3.16 24.57 0.60
C LYS A 235 -4.62 24.38 1.00
N VAL A 236 -5.09 23.14 1.09
CA VAL A 236 -6.46 22.81 1.53
C VAL A 236 -6.68 23.22 2.98
N ARG A 237 -5.70 22.97 3.88
CA ARG A 237 -5.79 23.42 5.27
C ARG A 237 -5.87 24.93 5.38
N ALA A 238 -5.11 25.67 4.57
CA ALA A 238 -5.17 27.12 4.55
C ALA A 238 -6.52 27.64 4.02
N TYR A 239 -7.09 26.97 3.02
CA TYR A 239 -8.39 27.27 2.46
C TYR A 239 -9.54 27.08 3.48
N ASN A 240 -9.52 25.96 4.21
CA ASN A 240 -10.53 25.64 5.23
C ASN A 240 -10.37 26.41 6.54
N MET A 241 -9.31 27.23 6.70
CA MET A 241 -9.16 28.08 7.86
C MET A 241 -9.98 29.35 7.72
N SER A 242 -10.78 29.67 8.75
CA SER A 242 -11.44 30.98 8.81
C SER A 242 -10.40 32.11 8.79
N PRO A 243 -10.72 33.25 8.17
CA PRO A 243 -9.82 34.42 8.14
C PRO A 243 -9.31 34.83 9.51
N GLU A 244 -10.14 34.71 10.54
CA GLU A 244 -9.82 35.03 11.94
C GLU A 244 -8.71 34.14 12.53
N LEU A 245 -8.79 32.82 12.27
CA LEU A 245 -7.77 31.84 12.69
C LEU A 245 -6.45 32.00 11.93
N LEU A 246 -6.52 32.44 10.68
CA LEU A 246 -5.33 32.77 9.89
C LEU A 246 -4.62 34.01 10.43
N GLU A 247 -5.39 35.08 10.80
CA GLU A 247 -4.85 36.26 11.40
C GLU A 247 -4.28 36.00 12.82
N GLU A 248 -4.95 35.19 13.63
CA GLU A 248 -4.40 34.77 14.94
C GLU A 248 -3.10 33.98 14.81
N LYS A 249 -3.01 33.05 13.85
CA LYS A 249 -1.77 32.32 13.61
C LYS A 249 -0.65 33.23 13.10
N LYS A 250 -0.96 34.18 12.21
CA LYS A 250 0.00 35.20 11.78
C LYS A 250 0.44 36.08 12.93
N LYS A 251 -0.48 36.52 13.80
CA LYS A 251 -0.17 37.30 15.00
C LYS A 251 0.68 36.50 16.00
N LYS A 252 0.34 35.24 16.29
CA LYS A 252 1.16 34.34 17.13
C LYS A 252 2.55 34.12 16.56
N LYS A 253 2.68 33.95 15.25
CA LYS A 253 3.99 33.77 14.60
C LYS A 253 4.83 35.04 14.58
N ARG A 254 4.19 36.21 14.53
CA ARG A 254 4.86 37.52 14.64
C ARG A 254 5.21 37.88 16.10
N ALA A 255 4.39 37.52 17.08
CA ALA A 255 4.62 37.74 18.49
C ALA A 255 5.69 36.82 19.11
N LEU A 256 6.05 35.74 18.44
CA LEU A 256 7.04 34.73 18.88
C LEU A 256 8.51 35.18 18.77
N ALA A 257 8.78 36.34 18.22
CA ALA A 257 10.12 36.93 18.20
C ALA A 257 10.07 38.29 18.90
N SER A 258 10.43 38.33 20.17
CA SER A 258 10.61 39.60 20.90
C SER A 258 11.67 40.47 20.19
N ILE A 259 11.59 41.75 20.41
CA ILE A 259 12.59 42.70 19.87
C ILE A 259 13.99 42.31 20.34
N GLU A 260 14.13 41.82 21.57
CA GLU A 260 15.40 41.36 22.16
C GLU A 260 15.99 40.16 21.44
N LEU A 261 15.15 39.16 21.08
CA LEU A 261 15.55 37.98 20.32
C LEU A 261 16.00 38.34 18.89
N LYS A 262 15.31 39.31 18.26
CA LYS A 262 15.72 39.81 16.94
C LYS A 262 17.07 40.52 17.02
N ASN A 263 17.26 41.37 18.00
CA ASN A 263 18.51 42.06 18.25
C ASN A 263 19.64 41.07 18.56
N LEU A 264 19.38 39.99 19.31
CA LEU A 264 20.36 38.93 19.56
C LEU A 264 20.77 38.24 18.26
N VAL A 265 19.80 37.83 17.43
CA VAL A 265 20.09 37.16 16.12
C VAL A 265 20.87 38.11 15.22
N GLU A 266 20.56 39.39 15.16
CA GLU A 266 21.34 40.36 14.35
C GLU A 266 22.77 40.54 14.86
N ARG A 267 22.96 40.63 16.16
CA ARG A 267 24.31 40.68 16.78
C ARG A 267 25.08 39.39 16.44
N MET A 268 24.47 38.25 16.54
CA MET A 268 25.09 36.96 16.17
C MET A 268 25.44 36.91 14.68
N ARG A 269 24.57 37.40 13.78
CA ARG A 269 24.87 37.50 12.34
C ARG A 269 26.09 38.36 12.08
N PHE A 270 26.18 39.48 12.77
CA PHE A 270 27.32 40.40 12.67
C PHE A 270 28.60 39.75 13.19
N ALA A 271 28.54 39.11 14.37
CA ALA A 271 29.70 38.48 15.00
C ALA A 271 30.22 37.30 14.17
N PHE A 272 29.34 36.40 13.75
CA PHE A 272 29.70 35.19 13.01
C PHE A 272 29.83 35.38 11.51
N ARG A 273 29.43 36.55 10.98
CA ARG A 273 29.45 36.89 9.55
C ARG A 273 28.81 35.81 8.65
N THR A 274 27.78 35.13 9.18
CA THR A 274 27.07 34.10 8.47
C THR A 274 25.60 34.16 8.80
N LYS A 275 24.79 33.35 8.12
CA LYS A 275 23.35 33.28 8.34
C LYS A 275 23.04 32.63 9.68
N VAL A 276 22.32 33.36 10.54
CA VAL A 276 21.82 32.87 11.82
C VAL A 276 20.30 32.87 11.75
N SER A 277 19.69 31.75 12.12
CA SER A 277 18.25 31.52 12.16
C SER A 277 17.81 31.10 13.55
N LEU A 278 16.62 31.56 13.96
CA LEU A 278 16.03 31.24 15.26
C LEU A 278 14.68 30.57 15.07
N ILE A 279 14.44 29.50 15.83
CA ILE A 279 13.13 28.83 15.95
C ILE A 279 12.80 28.75 17.43
N GLY A 280 11.74 29.47 17.87
CA GLY A 280 11.32 29.45 19.27
C GLY A 280 10.80 30.80 19.76
N ASN A 281 10.82 30.97 21.09
CA ASN A 281 10.40 32.17 21.79
C ASN A 281 11.42 32.50 22.90
N ASP A 282 11.15 33.54 23.70
CA ASP A 282 12.03 34.02 24.77
C ASP A 282 12.30 33.02 25.89
N GLN A 283 11.50 31.95 26.00
CA GLN A 283 11.64 30.94 27.04
C GLN A 283 12.29 29.64 26.51
N LYS A 284 12.04 29.28 25.23
CA LYS A 284 12.56 28.05 24.65
C LYS A 284 12.72 28.21 23.14
N GLY A 285 13.90 27.90 22.65
CA GLY A 285 14.19 27.96 21.22
C GLY A 285 15.45 27.21 20.82
N ARG A 286 15.74 27.28 19.52
CA ARG A 286 16.98 26.79 18.90
C ARG A 286 17.51 27.87 18.01
N ILE A 287 18.81 28.09 18.08
CA ILE A 287 19.55 28.97 17.18
C ILE A 287 20.34 28.09 16.23
N TYR A 288 20.23 28.35 14.95
CA TYR A 288 20.98 27.69 13.89
C TYR A 288 21.97 28.68 13.30
N ILE A 289 23.22 28.29 13.20
CA ILE A 289 24.29 29.03 12.56
C ILE A 289 24.69 28.22 11.34
N ASP A 290 24.45 28.76 10.15
CA ASP A 290 24.81 28.10 8.90
C ASP A 290 26.29 28.40 8.59
N TYR A 291 27.04 27.43 8.07
CA TYR A 291 28.37 27.62 7.50
C TYR A 291 28.42 27.03 6.09
N TYR A 292 29.13 27.67 5.21
CA TYR A 292 29.17 27.31 3.79
C TYR A 292 30.58 26.99 3.31
N SER A 293 31.63 27.25 4.13
CA SER A 293 32.99 26.97 3.82
C SER A 293 33.78 26.53 5.06
N ARG A 294 35.02 26.05 4.84
CA ARG A 294 35.94 25.71 5.91
C ARG A 294 36.37 26.97 6.69
N ASP A 295 36.55 28.07 6.00
CA ASP A 295 36.92 29.37 6.60
C ASP A 295 35.83 29.90 7.54
N ASP A 296 34.56 29.64 7.23
CA ASP A 296 33.43 29.97 8.15
C ASP A 296 33.50 29.15 9.43
N LEU A 297 33.84 27.86 9.31
CA LEU A 297 33.94 26.96 10.46
C LEU A 297 35.14 27.34 11.35
N ASP A 298 36.29 27.68 10.77
CA ASP A 298 37.48 28.11 11.49
C ASP A 298 37.22 29.43 12.23
N ARG A 299 36.50 30.36 11.60
CA ARG A 299 36.05 31.63 12.25
C ARG A 299 35.11 31.39 13.42
N LEU A 300 34.18 30.44 13.29
CA LEU A 300 33.29 30.05 14.40
C LEU A 300 34.09 29.48 15.57
N SER A 301 35.13 28.68 15.28
CA SER A 301 36.03 28.13 16.30
C SER A 301 36.84 29.26 17.00
N GLU A 302 37.39 30.20 16.27
CA GLU A 302 38.12 31.34 16.84
C GLU A 302 37.27 32.19 17.78
N ILE A 303 35.99 32.41 17.44
CA ILE A 303 35.03 33.14 18.29
C ILE A 303 34.75 32.38 19.58
N LEU A 304 34.60 31.05 19.50
CA LEU A 304 34.40 30.19 20.69
C LEU A 304 35.65 30.21 21.57
N ASP A 305 36.88 30.14 21.00
CA ASP A 305 38.11 30.22 21.75
C ASP A 305 38.30 31.57 22.48
N ILE A 306 37.76 32.67 21.94
CA ILE A 306 37.73 33.97 22.61
C ILE A 306 36.77 33.96 23.82
N ILE A 307 35.63 33.32 23.69
CA ILE A 307 34.63 33.22 24.75
C ILE A 307 35.10 32.34 25.90
N ASP A 308 35.81 31.24 25.60
CA ASP A 308 36.34 30.30 26.59
C ASP A 308 37.53 30.87 27.41
N LYS A 309 38.11 31.93 26.93
CA LYS A 309 39.23 32.65 27.62
C LYS A 309 38.79 33.78 28.52
N GLN A 310 37.49 34.12 28.58
CA GLN A 310 36.93 35.12 29.48
C GLN A 310 36.26 34.45 30.69
#